data_80e9eacf4a83d8697cc3602b019e9084
#
_entry.id   80e9eacf4a83d8697cc3602b019e9084
#
_cell.length_a   1.000
_cell.length_b   1.000
_cell.length_c   1.000
_cell.angle_alpha   90.00
_cell.angle_beta   90.00
_cell.angle_gamma   90.00
#
_symmetry.space_group_name_H-M   'P 1'
#
loop_
_entity.id
_entity.type
_entity.pdbx_description
1 polymer ?
#
loop_
_entity_poly.entity_id
_entity_poly.type
_entity_poly.pdbx_seq_one_letter_code
_entity_poly.pdbx_strand_id
1 'polypeptide(L)'
;MAIISYGQNNRNGIFKIYKIADKNTVNKIKRARTIKLPYKKLDIPKDQLWNAKKVNSEMLQAIKSGESIDKISDRLMRVTDMNRNSAIRNARTMTTASENMGRIKGMEDMSKTGVVVYKKWIATLDKHTRDTHRELNNEEAIPYDKSFHTADGVIKYPGDPSANPSLVYNCRCTLGVEVRGFKPTLPKGTILSVE
;
A
#
# COMPACT_ATOMS: atom_id res chain seq x y z
N MET A 1 6.47 -3.81 9.02
CA MET A 1 5.36 -4.30 8.19
C MET A 1 5.44 -5.80 8.12
N ALA A 2 4.66 -6.51 8.91
CA ALA A 2 4.54 -7.94 8.77
C ALA A 2 3.69 -8.18 7.51
N ILE A 3 4.33 -8.50 6.43
CA ILE A 3 3.64 -8.95 5.23
C ILE A 3 3.32 -10.41 5.47
N ILE A 4 2.06 -10.67 5.60
CA ILE A 4 1.57 -12.03 5.73
C ILE A 4 1.95 -12.80 4.49
N SER A 5 2.76 -13.78 4.62
CA SER A 5 3.07 -14.72 3.58
C SER A 5 2.43 -16.07 3.91
N TYR A 6 1.99 -16.83 2.95
CA TYR A 6 1.24 -18.06 3.08
C TYR A 6 2.12 -19.24 2.74
N GLY A 7 2.31 -20.15 3.64
CA GLY A 7 2.95 -21.45 3.40
C GLY A 7 1.89 -22.53 3.40
N GLN A 8 2.04 -23.51 2.54
CA GLN A 8 1.14 -24.64 2.46
C GLN A 8 1.35 -25.57 3.64
N ASN A 9 0.28 -25.89 4.34
CA ASN A 9 0.28 -27.04 5.21
C ASN A 9 -0.43 -28.19 4.47
N ASN A 10 0.30 -29.26 4.21
CA ASN A 10 -0.03 -30.32 3.27
C ASN A 10 -1.28 -31.15 3.56
N ARG A 11 -2.04 -30.87 4.61
CA ARG A 11 -3.23 -31.67 4.93
C ARG A 11 -4.50 -30.90 5.20
N ASN A 12 -4.46 -29.57 5.41
CA ASN A 12 -5.66 -28.81 5.80
C ASN A 12 -5.87 -27.51 5.03
N GLY A 13 -5.17 -27.26 3.94
CA GLY A 13 -5.43 -26.08 3.08
C GLY A 13 -5.19 -24.73 3.73
N ILE A 14 -4.56 -24.67 4.90
CA ILE A 14 -4.27 -23.43 5.59
C ILE A 14 -2.89 -22.96 5.20
N PHE A 15 -2.84 -21.79 4.59
CA PHE A 15 -1.61 -21.14 4.21
C PHE A 15 -1.27 -20.06 5.24
N LYS A 16 -0.08 -20.12 5.80
CA LYS A 16 0.52 -19.01 6.54
C LYS A 16 1.69 -18.46 5.77
N ILE A 17 1.58 -17.22 5.35
CA ILE A 17 2.69 -16.56 4.72
C ILE A 17 3.08 -15.37 5.57
N TYR A 18 4.28 -15.39 6.13
CA TYR A 18 4.88 -14.21 6.72
C TYR A 18 6.12 -13.88 5.91
N LYS A 19 6.04 -12.88 5.07
CA LYS A 19 7.22 -12.35 4.41
C LYS A 19 7.51 -11.00 5.02
N ILE A 20 8.61 -10.89 5.73
CA ILE A 20 9.20 -9.59 6.03
C ILE A 20 9.45 -8.91 4.69
N ALA A 21 9.05 -7.66 4.55
CA ALA A 21 9.26 -6.90 3.32
C ALA A 21 10.72 -7.09 2.85
N ASP A 22 10.91 -7.67 1.68
CA ASP A 22 12.24 -7.89 1.15
C ASP A 22 12.96 -6.55 0.95
N LYS A 23 14.29 -6.58 0.85
CA LYS A 23 15.12 -5.38 0.67
C LYS A 23 14.68 -4.56 -0.54
N ASN A 24 14.13 -5.20 -1.59
CA ASN A 24 13.68 -4.52 -2.81
C ASN A 24 12.38 -3.75 -2.57
N THR A 25 11.42 -4.35 -1.83
CA THR A 25 10.19 -3.65 -1.44
C THR A 25 10.49 -2.48 -0.52
N VAL A 26 11.39 -2.67 0.46
CA VAL A 26 11.90 -1.60 1.33
C VAL A 26 12.60 -0.51 0.50
N ASN A 27 13.39 -0.88 -0.49
CA ASN A 27 14.07 0.08 -1.36
C ASN A 27 13.10 0.78 -2.33
N LYS A 28 12.05 0.10 -2.81
CA LYS A 28 10.98 0.74 -3.58
C LYS A 28 10.22 1.75 -2.74
N ILE A 29 9.90 1.43 -1.49
CA ILE A 29 9.29 2.37 -0.54
C ILE A 29 10.23 3.56 -0.28
N LYS A 30 11.53 3.32 -0.11
CA LYS A 30 12.55 4.38 0.05
C LYS A 30 12.71 5.26 -1.19
N ARG A 31 12.55 4.68 -2.39
CA ARG A 31 12.69 5.37 -3.68
C ARG A 31 11.38 5.96 -4.19
N ALA A 32 10.26 5.60 -3.61
CA ALA A 32 8.99 6.18 -3.96
C ALA A 32 9.07 7.68 -3.68
N ARG A 33 9.28 8.47 -4.73
CA ARG A 33 9.24 9.95 -4.73
C ARG A 33 7.89 10.53 -4.30
N THR A 34 7.05 9.74 -3.77
CA THR A 34 5.62 9.76 -3.92
C THR A 34 4.90 10.21 -2.66
N ILE A 35 5.65 10.45 -1.60
CA ILE A 35 5.08 11.22 -0.52
C ILE A 35 5.62 12.63 -0.70
N LYS A 36 5.07 13.32 -1.68
CA LYS A 36 5.09 14.79 -1.65
C LYS A 36 4.19 15.20 -0.50
N LEU A 37 4.76 15.22 0.69
CA LEU A 37 4.14 15.95 1.78
C LEU A 37 3.84 17.37 1.27
N PRO A 38 2.67 17.94 1.54
CA PRO A 38 2.35 19.26 1.08
C PRO A 38 3.43 20.23 1.57
N TYR A 39 4.24 20.64 0.64
CA TYR A 39 5.33 21.58 0.89
C TYR A 39 4.73 22.96 1.02
N LYS A 40 4.53 23.42 2.22
CA LYS A 40 4.36 24.84 2.47
C LYS A 40 5.76 25.45 2.44
N LYS A 41 6.01 26.31 1.47
CA LYS A 41 7.24 27.07 1.39
C LYS A 41 7.27 27.99 2.61
N LEU A 42 7.90 27.54 3.68
CA LEU A 42 8.19 28.35 4.85
C LEU A 42 9.60 28.89 4.66
N ASP A 43 9.82 30.15 4.99
CA ASP A 43 11.16 30.73 5.09
C ASP A 43 11.88 30.18 6.34
N ILE A 44 12.20 28.90 6.28
CA ILE A 44 12.92 28.17 7.33
C ILE A 44 14.36 28.02 6.86
N PRO A 45 15.35 28.26 7.73
CA PRO A 45 16.77 27.97 7.42
C PRO A 45 16.95 26.57 6.85
N LYS A 46 17.83 26.42 5.87
CA LYS A 46 18.04 25.14 5.14
C LYS A 46 18.42 23.96 6.02
N ASP A 47 19.06 24.21 7.14
CA ASP A 47 19.43 23.25 8.17
C ASP A 47 18.25 22.72 9.00
N GLN A 48 17.16 23.49 9.06
CA GLN A 48 15.90 23.14 9.74
C GLN A 48 14.84 22.60 8.78
N LEU A 49 15.08 22.62 7.48
CA LEU A 49 14.19 22.01 6.50
C LEU A 49 14.11 20.50 6.74
N TRP A 50 12.89 19.98 6.80
CA TRP A 50 12.70 18.54 6.90
C TRP A 50 13.42 17.82 5.75
N ASN A 51 14.16 16.79 6.10
CA ASN A 51 14.91 16.00 5.15
C ASN A 51 14.07 14.76 4.76
N ALA A 52 13.73 14.63 3.47
CA ALA A 52 12.96 13.51 2.95
C ALA A 52 13.56 12.14 3.33
N LYS A 53 14.90 12.04 3.41
CA LYS A 53 15.60 10.82 3.85
C LYS A 53 15.28 10.51 5.32
N LYS A 54 15.29 11.53 6.17
CA LYS A 54 15.01 11.38 7.61
C LYS A 54 13.55 11.00 7.84
N VAL A 55 12.61 11.69 7.18
CA VAL A 55 11.18 11.35 7.23
C VAL A 55 10.94 9.91 6.77
N ASN A 56 11.51 9.52 5.64
CA ASN A 56 11.36 8.15 5.12
C ASN A 56 12.00 7.10 6.05
N SER A 57 13.11 7.42 6.71
CA SER A 57 13.75 6.54 7.68
C SER A 57 12.87 6.34 8.91
N GLU A 58 12.32 7.41 9.49
CA GLU A 58 11.42 7.35 10.64
C GLU A 58 10.15 6.56 10.31
N MET A 59 9.55 6.84 9.15
CA MET A 59 8.38 6.09 8.69
C MET A 59 8.67 4.60 8.50
N LEU A 60 9.80 4.27 7.90
CA LEU A 60 10.19 2.88 7.69
C LEU A 60 10.38 2.13 9.01
N GLN A 61 11.03 2.77 9.99
CA GLN A 61 11.21 2.20 11.33
C GLN A 61 9.86 1.99 12.01
N ALA A 62 9.00 3.01 12.00
CA ALA A 62 7.69 2.95 12.62
C ALA A 62 6.80 1.85 12.03
N ILE A 63 6.76 1.73 10.68
CA ILE A 63 6.00 0.68 10.00
C ILE A 63 6.57 -0.70 10.33
N LYS A 64 7.90 -0.87 10.34
CA LYS A 64 8.53 -2.14 10.72
C LYS A 64 8.23 -2.56 12.17
N SER A 65 8.13 -1.58 13.06
CA SER A 65 7.83 -1.80 14.48
C SER A 65 6.34 -1.93 14.76
N GLY A 66 5.46 -1.78 13.74
CA GLY A 66 4.01 -1.85 13.91
C GLY A 66 3.45 -0.74 14.81
N GLU A 67 4.05 0.44 14.75
CA GLU A 67 3.66 1.56 15.62
C GLU A 67 2.28 2.11 15.22
N SER A 68 1.56 2.64 16.22
CA SER A 68 0.28 3.31 16.00
C SER A 68 0.44 4.63 15.24
N ILE A 69 -0.63 5.11 14.61
CA ILE A 69 -0.65 6.41 13.91
C ILE A 69 -0.20 7.55 14.81
N ASP A 70 -0.57 7.54 16.09
CA ASP A 70 -0.14 8.56 17.05
C ASP A 70 1.37 8.56 17.24
N LYS A 71 1.97 7.38 17.47
CA LYS A 71 3.43 7.26 17.60
C LYS A 71 4.16 7.68 16.32
N ILE A 72 3.61 7.32 15.16
CA ILE A 72 4.14 7.74 13.86
C ILE A 72 4.04 9.27 13.72
N SER A 73 2.93 9.86 14.13
CA SER A 73 2.76 11.33 14.09
C SER A 73 3.77 12.05 14.99
N ASP A 74 4.03 11.50 16.17
CA ASP A 74 5.05 12.04 17.09
C ASP A 74 6.46 11.97 16.49
N ARG A 75 6.78 10.89 15.78
CA ARG A 75 8.04 10.78 15.02
C ARG A 75 8.15 11.85 13.94
N LEU A 76 7.07 12.06 13.17
CA LEU A 76 7.04 13.08 12.14
C LEU A 76 7.24 14.48 12.70
N MET A 77 6.58 14.82 13.82
CA MET A 77 6.76 16.12 14.48
C MET A 77 8.19 16.37 14.96
N ARG A 78 8.91 15.32 15.37
CA ARG A 78 10.32 15.44 15.78
C ARG A 78 11.28 15.73 14.63
N VAL A 79 10.90 15.38 13.41
CA VAL A 79 11.79 15.49 12.23
C VAL A 79 11.26 16.48 11.18
N THR A 80 10.16 17.14 11.49
CA THR A 80 9.51 18.15 10.65
C THR A 80 8.87 19.22 11.54
N ASP A 81 8.56 20.38 10.94
CA ASP A 81 7.80 21.45 11.64
C ASP A 81 6.28 21.29 11.48
N MET A 82 5.80 20.07 11.33
CA MET A 82 4.37 19.83 11.21
C MET A 82 3.65 20.01 12.55
N ASN A 83 2.50 20.67 12.51
CA ASN A 83 1.57 20.60 13.63
C ASN A 83 0.96 19.18 13.74
N ARG A 84 0.38 18.86 14.90
CA ARG A 84 -0.16 17.53 15.20
C ARG A 84 -1.19 17.04 14.16
N ASN A 85 -2.09 17.89 13.72
CA ASN A 85 -3.12 17.50 12.76
C ASN A 85 -2.51 17.13 11.40
N SER A 86 -1.54 17.90 10.95
CA SER A 86 -0.79 17.59 9.72
C SER A 86 0.04 16.32 9.87
N ALA A 87 0.67 16.13 11.02
CA ALA A 87 1.46 14.93 11.29
C ALA A 87 0.58 13.66 11.30
N ILE A 88 -0.58 13.69 11.96
CA ILE A 88 -1.54 12.57 11.97
C ILE A 88 -2.05 12.27 10.55
N ARG A 89 -2.43 13.30 9.78
CA ARG A 89 -2.88 13.13 8.40
C ARG A 89 -1.81 12.48 7.53
N ASN A 90 -0.57 12.95 7.65
CA ASN A 90 0.54 12.40 6.87
C ASN A 90 0.91 10.99 7.35
N ALA A 91 0.96 10.73 8.64
CA ALA A 91 1.18 9.40 9.20
C ALA A 91 0.17 8.39 8.63
N ARG A 92 -1.12 8.73 8.67
CA ARG A 92 -2.19 7.88 8.13
C ARG A 92 -2.03 7.65 6.63
N THR A 93 -1.81 8.72 5.85
CA THR A 93 -1.64 8.63 4.40
C THR A 93 -0.45 7.72 4.04
N MET A 94 0.69 7.89 4.70
CA MET A 94 1.89 7.10 4.45
C MET A 94 1.71 5.64 4.86
N THR A 95 1.08 5.38 5.98
CA THR A 95 0.79 4.01 6.45
C THR A 95 -0.14 3.29 5.46
N THR A 96 -1.26 3.93 5.09
CA THR A 96 -2.20 3.39 4.09
C THR A 96 -1.50 3.08 2.76
N ALA A 97 -0.68 4.01 2.27
CA ALA A 97 0.08 3.80 1.03
C ALA A 97 1.03 2.61 1.13
N SER A 98 1.78 2.51 2.23
CA SER A 98 2.76 1.44 2.44
C SER A 98 2.12 0.06 2.58
N GLU A 99 1.01 -0.04 3.30
CA GLU A 99 0.28 -1.29 3.49
C GLU A 99 -0.31 -1.79 2.16
N ASN A 100 -0.97 -0.92 1.41
CA ASN A 100 -1.60 -1.32 0.14
C ASN A 100 -0.56 -1.57 -0.96
N MET A 101 0.56 -0.85 -0.98
CA MET A 101 1.69 -1.18 -1.85
C MET A 101 2.23 -2.59 -1.54
N GLY A 102 2.34 -2.94 -0.27
CA GLY A 102 2.72 -4.29 0.17
C GLY A 102 1.73 -5.35 -0.31
N ARG A 103 0.41 -5.07 -0.26
CA ARG A 103 -0.64 -5.97 -0.77
C ARG A 103 -0.53 -6.17 -2.28
N ILE A 104 -0.38 -5.08 -3.05
CA ILE A 104 -0.17 -5.17 -4.51
C ILE A 104 1.07 -6.01 -4.83
N LYS A 105 2.16 -5.83 -4.08
CA LYS A 105 3.36 -6.65 -4.28
C LYS A 105 3.12 -8.13 -3.97
N GLY A 106 2.37 -8.43 -2.93
CA GLY A 106 1.94 -9.80 -2.62
C GLY A 106 1.09 -10.42 -3.73
N MET A 107 0.15 -9.66 -4.30
CA MET A 107 -0.69 -10.07 -5.43
C MET A 107 0.16 -10.33 -6.69
N GLU A 108 1.12 -9.45 -6.98
CA GLU A 108 2.08 -9.63 -8.07
C GLU A 108 2.87 -10.94 -7.91
N ASP A 109 3.36 -11.21 -6.71
CA ASP A 109 4.14 -12.42 -6.45
C ASP A 109 3.27 -13.71 -6.53
N MET A 110 2.01 -13.64 -6.08
CA MET A 110 1.03 -14.71 -6.28
C MET A 110 0.74 -14.94 -7.77
N SER A 111 0.55 -13.88 -8.54
CA SER A 111 0.28 -13.98 -9.97
C SER A 111 1.42 -14.67 -10.73
N LYS A 112 2.68 -14.49 -10.32
CA LYS A 112 3.84 -15.16 -10.92
C LYS A 112 3.84 -16.68 -10.73
N THR A 113 3.11 -17.18 -9.75
CA THR A 113 2.95 -18.63 -9.54
C THR A 113 1.78 -19.22 -10.33
N GLY A 114 1.16 -18.42 -11.21
CA GLY A 114 0.01 -18.85 -12.02
C GLY A 114 -1.36 -18.62 -11.37
N VAL A 115 -1.40 -18.05 -10.18
CA VAL A 115 -2.66 -17.70 -9.51
C VAL A 115 -3.32 -16.52 -10.22
N VAL A 116 -4.59 -16.64 -10.57
CA VAL A 116 -5.40 -15.55 -11.14
C VAL A 116 -5.91 -14.68 -10.01
N VAL A 117 -5.28 -13.50 -9.84
CA VAL A 117 -5.49 -12.62 -8.70
C VAL A 117 -6.29 -11.39 -9.10
N TYR A 118 -7.32 -11.09 -8.33
CA TYR A 118 -8.12 -9.89 -8.41
C TYR A 118 -7.99 -9.10 -7.11
N LYS A 119 -8.23 -7.81 -7.20
CA LYS A 119 -8.26 -6.90 -6.05
C LYS A 119 -9.61 -6.22 -5.95
N LYS A 120 -10.07 -6.03 -4.71
CA LYS A 120 -11.29 -5.32 -4.39
C LYS A 120 -10.96 -4.13 -3.48
N TRP A 121 -11.61 -3.01 -3.73
CA TRP A 121 -11.55 -1.87 -2.83
C TRP A 121 -12.40 -2.13 -1.59
N ILE A 122 -11.84 -1.89 -0.41
CA ILE A 122 -12.53 -2.00 0.87
C ILE A 122 -12.43 -0.65 1.58
N ALA A 123 -13.53 0.05 1.68
CA ALA A 123 -13.60 1.34 2.35
C ALA A 123 -13.99 1.20 3.82
N THR A 124 -13.45 2.07 4.67
CA THR A 124 -14.01 2.29 6.00
C THR A 124 -15.26 3.14 5.84
N LEU A 125 -16.44 2.51 6.01
CA LEU A 125 -17.73 3.17 5.75
C LEU A 125 -18.19 3.98 6.97
N ASP A 126 -17.78 5.24 7.02
CA ASP A 126 -18.23 6.20 8.02
C ASP A 126 -18.51 7.59 7.41
N LYS A 127 -18.89 8.56 8.23
CA LYS A 127 -19.21 9.94 7.80
C LYS A 127 -18.06 10.68 7.12
N HIS A 128 -16.82 10.20 7.25
CA HIS A 128 -15.63 10.81 6.66
C HIS A 128 -15.16 10.10 5.38
N THR A 129 -15.87 9.04 4.98
CA THR A 129 -15.55 8.33 3.75
C THR A 129 -16.06 9.09 2.55
N ARG A 130 -15.18 9.35 1.59
CA ARG A 130 -15.51 10.04 0.33
C ARG A 130 -16.52 9.24 -0.48
N ASP A 131 -17.38 9.92 -1.22
CA ASP A 131 -18.39 9.26 -2.05
C ASP A 131 -17.72 8.38 -3.12
N THR A 132 -16.69 8.88 -3.79
CA THR A 132 -15.90 8.09 -4.74
C THR A 132 -15.31 6.80 -4.13
N HIS A 133 -14.93 6.81 -2.84
CA HIS A 133 -14.44 5.61 -2.17
C HIS A 133 -15.57 4.66 -1.75
N ARG A 134 -16.78 5.18 -1.52
CA ARG A 134 -17.98 4.37 -1.32
C ARG A 134 -18.38 3.67 -2.60
N GLU A 135 -18.32 4.37 -3.73
CA GLU A 135 -18.55 3.82 -5.06
C GLU A 135 -17.59 2.67 -5.34
N LEU A 136 -16.29 2.89 -5.18
CA LEU A 136 -15.27 1.85 -5.36
C LEU A 136 -15.48 0.62 -4.44
N ASN A 137 -15.99 0.83 -3.23
CA ASN A 137 -16.30 -0.28 -2.31
C ASN A 137 -17.43 -1.17 -2.84
N ASN A 138 -18.35 -0.60 -3.61
CA ASN A 138 -19.48 -1.31 -4.19
C ASN A 138 -19.16 -1.95 -5.54
N GLU A 139 -18.04 -1.55 -6.18
CA GLU A 139 -17.57 -2.15 -7.42
C GLU A 139 -17.14 -3.61 -7.23
N GLU A 140 -17.19 -4.36 -8.30
CA GLU A 140 -16.62 -5.70 -8.33
C GLU A 140 -15.09 -5.67 -8.26
N ALA A 141 -14.51 -6.80 -7.87
CA ALA A 141 -13.07 -6.95 -7.90
C ALA A 141 -12.55 -6.90 -9.35
N ILE A 142 -11.44 -6.19 -9.53
CA ILE A 142 -10.75 -6.04 -10.82
C ILE A 142 -9.42 -6.80 -10.82
N PRO A 143 -8.84 -7.17 -11.97
CA PRO A 143 -7.50 -7.74 -12.03
C PRO A 143 -6.49 -6.89 -11.24
N TYR A 144 -5.59 -7.52 -10.50
CA TYR A 144 -4.69 -6.85 -9.56
C TYR A 144 -3.80 -5.77 -10.22
N ASP A 145 -3.48 -5.94 -11.50
CA ASP A 145 -2.63 -5.03 -12.31
C ASP A 145 -3.39 -3.82 -12.89
N LYS A 146 -4.73 -3.86 -12.90
CA LYS A 146 -5.57 -2.78 -13.41
C LYS A 146 -5.74 -1.68 -12.38
N SER A 147 -6.16 -0.51 -12.83
CA SER A 147 -6.47 0.64 -11.96
C SER A 147 -7.98 0.77 -11.78
N PHE A 148 -8.38 1.31 -10.64
CA PHE A 148 -9.74 1.77 -10.41
C PHE A 148 -9.93 3.14 -11.08
N HIS A 149 -11.15 3.39 -11.59
CA HIS A 149 -11.53 4.64 -12.23
C HIS A 149 -12.61 5.33 -11.39
N THR A 150 -12.44 6.61 -11.15
CA THR A 150 -13.39 7.44 -10.40
C THR A 150 -13.63 8.76 -11.13
N ALA A 151 -14.63 9.49 -10.72
CA ALA A 151 -14.87 10.85 -11.23
C ALA A 151 -13.66 11.80 -10.97
N ASP A 152 -12.90 11.56 -9.89
CA ASP A 152 -11.73 12.36 -9.50
C ASP A 152 -10.41 11.88 -10.15
N GLY A 153 -10.46 10.82 -10.95
CA GLY A 153 -9.30 10.27 -11.65
C GLY A 153 -9.05 8.80 -11.42
N VAL A 154 -7.84 8.37 -11.76
CA VAL A 154 -7.43 6.96 -11.73
C VAL A 154 -6.57 6.69 -10.51
N ILE A 155 -6.81 5.55 -9.84
CA ILE A 155 -6.06 5.14 -8.66
C ILE A 155 -5.81 3.62 -8.68
N LYS A 156 -4.58 3.21 -8.38
CA LYS A 156 -4.22 1.78 -8.40
C LYS A 156 -4.56 1.06 -7.11
N TYR A 157 -4.43 1.74 -5.99
CA TYR A 157 -4.67 1.21 -4.63
C TYR A 157 -4.89 2.36 -3.65
N PRO A 158 -5.51 2.14 -2.50
CA PRO A 158 -5.66 3.16 -1.48
C PRO A 158 -4.32 3.74 -1.04
N GLY A 159 -4.19 5.07 -1.14
CA GLY A 159 -2.94 5.76 -0.84
C GLY A 159 -1.92 5.74 -1.99
N ASP A 160 -2.34 5.39 -3.21
CA ASP A 160 -1.49 5.47 -4.40
C ASP A 160 -0.96 6.89 -4.59
N PRO A 161 0.35 7.08 -4.46
CA PRO A 161 0.93 8.41 -4.49
C PRO A 161 1.00 9.02 -5.90
N SER A 162 0.69 8.25 -6.94
CA SER A 162 0.58 8.74 -8.31
C SER A 162 -0.81 9.28 -8.65
N ALA A 163 -1.80 9.00 -7.79
CA ALA A 163 -3.17 9.43 -7.98
C ALA A 163 -3.41 10.88 -7.51
N ASN A 164 -4.59 11.41 -7.84
CA ASN A 164 -4.99 12.74 -7.40
C ASN A 164 -4.94 12.82 -5.86
N PRO A 165 -4.34 13.87 -5.28
CA PRO A 165 -4.30 14.09 -3.84
C PRO A 165 -5.66 14.03 -3.15
N SER A 166 -6.75 14.45 -3.82
CA SER A 166 -8.12 14.35 -3.31
C SER A 166 -8.54 12.92 -2.99
N LEU A 167 -8.02 11.92 -3.72
CA LEU A 167 -8.28 10.50 -3.51
C LEU A 167 -7.37 9.86 -2.45
N VAL A 168 -6.25 10.50 -2.12
CA VAL A 168 -5.15 9.84 -1.38
C VAL A 168 -5.09 10.27 0.07
N TYR A 169 -5.11 11.58 0.34
CA TYR A 169 -4.86 12.09 1.69
C TYR A 169 -5.88 11.61 2.72
N ASN A 170 -5.37 11.21 3.90
CA ASN A 170 -6.16 10.76 5.04
C ASN A 170 -7.08 9.56 4.75
N CYS A 171 -6.77 8.78 3.70
CA CYS A 171 -7.50 7.58 3.34
C CYS A 171 -7.28 6.47 4.39
N ARG A 172 -8.33 5.69 4.67
CA ARG A 172 -8.32 4.54 5.59
C ARG A 172 -8.80 3.26 4.90
N CYS A 173 -8.89 3.30 3.58
CA CYS A 173 -9.30 2.15 2.79
C CYS A 173 -8.17 1.13 2.66
N THR A 174 -8.52 -0.10 2.33
CA THR A 174 -7.56 -1.17 2.08
C THR A 174 -7.96 -1.97 0.83
N LEU A 175 -7.09 -2.86 0.39
CA LEU A 175 -7.40 -3.81 -0.68
C LEU A 175 -7.73 -5.19 -0.12
N GLY A 176 -8.80 -5.79 -0.60
CA GLY A 176 -9.05 -7.21 -0.53
C GLY A 176 -8.37 -7.95 -1.68
N VAL A 177 -8.14 -9.24 -1.49
CA VAL A 177 -7.57 -10.15 -2.49
C VAL A 177 -8.61 -11.20 -2.81
N GLU A 178 -8.91 -11.41 -4.09
CA GLU A 178 -9.74 -12.51 -4.57
C GLU A 178 -8.91 -13.39 -5.49
N VAL A 179 -9.00 -14.71 -5.30
CA VAL A 179 -8.39 -15.70 -6.20
C VAL A 179 -9.51 -16.28 -7.06
N ARG A 180 -9.39 -16.12 -8.38
CA ARG A 180 -10.41 -16.55 -9.36
C ARG A 180 -9.93 -17.71 -10.23
N GLY A 181 -8.90 -18.42 -9.81
CA GLY A 181 -8.42 -19.60 -10.51
C GLY A 181 -6.90 -19.72 -10.51
N PHE A 182 -6.44 -20.71 -11.25
CA PHE A 182 -5.03 -21.00 -11.43
C PHE A 182 -4.75 -21.28 -12.91
N LYS A 183 -3.78 -20.57 -13.46
CA LYS A 183 -3.24 -20.81 -14.80
C LYS A 183 -1.78 -21.26 -14.61
N PRO A 184 -1.50 -22.56 -14.65
CA PRO A 184 -0.12 -23.03 -14.49
C PRO A 184 0.75 -22.43 -15.59
N THR A 185 1.79 -21.72 -15.19
CA THR A 185 2.85 -21.29 -16.10
C THR A 185 3.76 -22.49 -16.33
N LEU A 186 3.48 -23.24 -17.38
CA LEU A 186 4.41 -24.29 -17.83
C LEU A 186 5.70 -23.62 -18.34
N PRO A 187 6.87 -24.12 -17.98
CA PRO A 187 8.12 -23.68 -18.58
C PRO A 187 8.02 -23.76 -20.10
N LYS A 188 8.58 -22.77 -20.81
CA LYS A 188 8.65 -22.82 -22.27
C LYS A 188 9.34 -24.11 -22.69
N GLY A 189 8.65 -24.95 -23.46
CA GLY A 189 9.17 -26.24 -23.96
C GLY A 189 8.64 -27.49 -23.24
N THR A 190 7.73 -27.33 -22.26
CA THR A 190 7.06 -28.50 -21.67
C THR A 190 6.04 -29.06 -22.66
N ILE A 191 6.33 -30.21 -23.24
CA ILE A 191 5.39 -30.98 -24.06
C ILE A 191 4.53 -31.79 -23.10
N LEU A 192 3.21 -31.47 -23.05
CA LEU A 192 2.27 -32.36 -22.36
C LEU A 192 2.02 -33.57 -23.28
N SER A 193 2.57 -34.71 -22.92
CA SER A 193 2.14 -35.98 -23.52
C SER A 193 0.75 -36.31 -22.93
N VAL A 194 -0.26 -36.33 -23.75
CA VAL A 194 -1.57 -36.87 -23.41
C VAL A 194 -1.48 -38.37 -23.65
N GLU A 195 -1.51 -39.18 -22.59
CA GLU A 195 -1.77 -40.60 -22.66
C GLU A 195 -3.28 -40.88 -22.73
#